data_dd7ddbe57935cf7e9cae2481bd65b6eb
#
_entry.id   dd7ddbe57935cf7e9cae2481bd65b6eb
#
_cell.length_a   1.000
_cell.length_b   1.000
_cell.length_c   1.000
_cell.angle_alpha   90.00
_cell.angle_beta   90.00
_cell.angle_gamma   90.00
#
_symmetry.space_group_name_H-M   'P 1'
#
loop_
_entity.id
_entity.type
_entity.pdbx_description
1 polymer ?
#
loop_
_entity_poly.entity_id
_entity_poly.type
_entity_poly.pdbx_seq_one_letter_code
_entity_poly.pdbx_strand_id
1 'polypeptide(L)'
;EYYPYIRPQESGNHTDIRYFSIFNPTTGKGITFEGYEPMECSAIPYLVEDLDSGIEKTHAWGQHSGDLVDKGLVQLHIQKCQYPLGCIDSWMTKPMEKYRLHYADREFTFKIKAK
;
A
#
# COMPACT_ATOMS: atom_id res chain seq x y z
N GLU A 1 0.25 -12.41 -6.48
CA GLU A 1 1.67 -12.23 -6.80
C GLU A 1 1.99 -10.74 -6.84
N TYR A 2 3.04 -10.32 -6.12
CA TYR A 2 3.42 -8.92 -6.03
C TYR A 2 4.32 -8.54 -7.21
N TYR A 3 4.00 -7.42 -7.87
CA TYR A 3 4.86 -6.79 -8.87
C TYR A 3 5.30 -5.40 -8.38
N PRO A 4 6.60 -5.10 -8.31
CA PRO A 4 7.07 -3.81 -7.82
C PRO A 4 6.88 -2.71 -8.86
N TYR A 5 5.91 -1.82 -8.63
CA TYR A 5 5.74 -0.61 -9.43
C TYR A 5 6.56 0.54 -8.84
N ILE A 6 7.33 1.21 -9.68
CA ILE A 6 8.06 2.40 -9.28
C ILE A 6 7.19 3.63 -9.43
N ARG A 7 6.47 3.75 -10.54
CA ARG A 7 5.54 4.88 -10.82
C ARG A 7 4.48 4.50 -11.84
N PRO A 8 3.30 5.12 -11.75
CA PRO A 8 2.66 5.79 -10.60
C PRO A 8 2.24 4.78 -9.53
N GLN A 9 1.87 5.23 -8.39
CA GLN A 9 1.87 4.52 -7.14
C GLN A 9 0.56 4.06 -6.54
N GLU A 10 0.30 2.86 -6.41
CA GLU A 10 0.14 2.03 -5.20
C GLU A 10 0.61 0.63 -5.50
N SER A 11 1.66 0.19 -4.86
CA SER A 11 2.19 -1.16 -5.04
C SER A 11 1.55 -2.10 -4.02
N GLY A 12 0.92 -3.16 -4.52
CA GLY A 12 0.46 -4.28 -3.68
C GLY A 12 -0.71 -3.98 -2.74
N ASN A 13 -1.52 -2.93 -3.00
CA ASN A 13 -2.69 -2.67 -2.17
C ASN A 13 -3.79 -3.68 -2.41
N HIS A 14 -4.38 -4.17 -1.31
CA HIS A 14 -5.53 -5.08 -1.30
C HIS A 14 -6.69 -4.41 -0.58
N THR A 15 -7.86 -4.44 -1.18
CA THR A 15 -9.08 -3.85 -0.64
C THR A 15 -9.98 -4.90 0.02
N ASP A 16 -10.94 -4.44 0.81
CA ASP A 16 -11.93 -5.29 1.49
C ASP A 16 -11.32 -6.36 2.40
N ILE A 17 -10.19 -6.07 2.98
CA ILE A 17 -9.47 -6.98 3.88
C ILE A 17 -10.09 -6.94 5.27
N ARG A 18 -10.43 -8.09 5.82
CA ARG A 18 -10.96 -8.22 7.18
C ARG A 18 -9.89 -8.57 8.20
N TYR A 19 -8.92 -9.36 7.78
CA TYR A 19 -7.72 -9.66 8.55
C TYR A 19 -6.53 -9.86 7.62
N PHE A 20 -5.34 -9.60 8.14
CA PHE A 20 -4.09 -9.67 7.41
C PHE A 20 -2.99 -10.15 8.35
N SER A 21 -2.21 -11.11 7.93
CA SER A 21 -1.13 -11.68 8.75
C SER A 21 0.19 -11.68 8.00
N ILE A 22 1.25 -11.34 8.72
CA ILE A 22 2.62 -11.53 8.29
C ILE A 22 3.32 -12.44 9.27
N PHE A 23 4.01 -13.42 8.77
CA PHE A 23 4.75 -14.36 9.63
C PHE A 23 6.07 -14.77 8.99
N ASN A 24 7.02 -15.13 9.83
CA ASN A 24 8.27 -15.74 9.42
C ASN A 24 8.05 -17.25 9.27
N PRO A 25 8.18 -17.82 8.06
CA PRO A 25 7.91 -19.23 7.84
C PRO A 25 8.88 -20.18 8.56
N THR A 26 10.08 -19.68 8.90
CA THR A 26 11.08 -20.48 9.62
C THR A 26 10.76 -20.59 11.10
N THR A 27 10.35 -19.49 11.75
CA THR A 27 10.08 -19.44 13.19
C THR A 27 8.60 -19.64 13.54
N GLY A 28 7.71 -19.44 12.57
CA GLY A 28 6.27 -19.40 12.76
C GLY A 28 5.75 -18.18 13.51
N LYS A 29 6.64 -17.27 13.93
CA LYS A 29 6.27 -16.04 14.61
C LYS A 29 5.73 -15.01 13.63
N GLY A 30 4.76 -14.23 14.06
CA GLY A 30 4.16 -13.23 13.19
C GLY A 30 3.21 -12.31 13.92
N ILE A 31 2.55 -11.47 13.12
CA ILE A 31 1.58 -10.49 13.58
C ILE A 31 0.34 -10.59 12.71
N THR A 32 -0.83 -10.54 13.34
CA THR A 32 -2.11 -10.48 12.65
C THR A 32 -2.78 -9.15 12.95
N PHE A 33 -3.28 -8.51 11.92
CA PHE A 33 -4.09 -7.30 11.97
C PHE A 33 -5.53 -7.68 11.62
N GLU A 34 -6.48 -7.27 12.45
CA GLU A 34 -7.88 -7.58 12.29
C GLU A 34 -8.71 -6.30 12.40
N GLY A 35 -9.47 -5.98 11.35
CA GLY A 35 -10.31 -4.80 11.31
C GLY A 35 -11.70 -5.05 11.88
N TYR A 36 -12.29 -4.04 12.50
CA TYR A 36 -13.72 -4.03 12.87
C TYR A 36 -14.62 -3.79 11.66
N GLU A 37 -14.07 -3.20 10.62
CA GLU A 37 -14.68 -3.00 9.32
C GLU A 37 -13.65 -3.36 8.23
N PRO A 38 -14.05 -3.53 6.97
CA PRO A 38 -13.10 -3.80 5.89
C PRO A 38 -12.02 -2.73 5.80
N MET A 39 -10.78 -3.18 5.64
CA MET A 39 -9.57 -2.35 5.56
C MET A 39 -8.95 -2.45 4.17
N GLU A 40 -8.05 -1.55 3.88
CA GLU A 40 -7.11 -1.67 2.78
C GLU A 40 -5.71 -1.89 3.34
N CYS A 41 -5.00 -2.85 2.80
CA CYS A 41 -3.68 -3.23 3.31
C CYS A 41 -2.70 -3.48 2.18
N SER A 42 -1.44 -3.10 2.42
CA SER A 42 -0.33 -3.54 1.59
C SER A 42 0.86 -3.94 2.45
N ALA A 43 1.66 -4.84 1.91
CA ALA A 43 2.93 -5.28 2.52
C ALA A 43 3.95 -5.42 1.40
N ILE A 44 4.96 -4.57 1.43
CA ILE A 44 5.97 -4.53 0.38
C ILE A 44 7.37 -4.61 0.99
N PRO A 45 8.32 -5.31 0.34
CA PRO A 45 9.69 -5.45 0.85
C PRO A 45 10.58 -4.24 0.56
N TYR A 46 9.98 -3.08 0.34
CA TYR A 46 10.66 -1.83 0.01
C TYR A 46 10.07 -0.68 0.82
N LEU A 47 10.86 0.36 1.05
CA LEU A 47 10.33 1.61 1.59
C LEU A 47 9.68 2.44 0.46
N VAL A 48 8.76 3.31 0.83
CA VAL A 48 8.12 4.24 -0.13
C VAL A 48 9.18 5.10 -0.82
N GLU A 49 10.21 5.49 -0.08
CA GLU A 49 11.34 6.28 -0.59
C GLU A 49 12.15 5.52 -1.66
N ASP A 50 12.18 4.21 -1.60
CA ASP A 50 12.83 3.39 -2.63
C ASP A 50 12.01 3.33 -3.92
N LEU A 51 10.70 3.52 -3.81
CA LEU A 51 9.77 3.53 -4.94
C LEU A 51 9.61 4.91 -5.58
N ASP A 52 9.97 5.97 -4.88
CA ASP A 52 9.92 7.35 -5.36
C ASP A 52 11.22 8.09 -5.03
N SER A 53 11.93 8.53 -6.05
CA SER A 53 13.16 9.31 -5.91
C SER A 53 12.95 10.74 -5.38
N GLY A 54 11.76 11.10 -4.96
CA GLY A 54 11.46 12.39 -4.34
C GLY A 54 11.48 13.57 -5.31
N ILE A 55 12.02 14.70 -4.82
CA ILE A 55 11.99 15.98 -5.54
C ILE A 55 12.90 15.95 -6.78
N GLU A 56 13.99 15.20 -6.75
CA GLU A 56 14.93 15.08 -7.89
C GLU A 56 14.42 14.12 -8.98
N LYS A 57 13.22 14.40 -9.48
CA LYS A 57 12.57 13.57 -10.50
C LYS A 57 13.31 13.53 -11.84
N THR A 58 14.28 14.39 -12.03
CA THR A 58 15.11 14.43 -13.24
C THR A 58 15.98 13.18 -13.43
N HIS A 59 16.31 12.49 -12.34
CA HIS A 59 17.10 11.25 -12.37
C HIS A 59 16.24 9.98 -12.45
N ALA A 60 14.92 10.11 -12.40
CA ALA A 60 14.00 8.97 -12.39
C ALA A 60 13.77 8.33 -13.76
N TRP A 61 14.33 8.86 -14.81
CA TRP A 61 14.16 8.34 -16.17
C TRP A 61 14.86 6.99 -16.41
N GLY A 62 15.61 6.50 -15.46
CA GLY A 62 16.30 5.23 -15.55
C GLY A 62 15.93 4.21 -14.48
N GLN A 63 14.96 4.52 -13.61
CA GLN A 63 14.53 3.57 -12.58
C GLN A 63 13.60 2.52 -13.15
N HIS A 64 13.99 1.27 -13.02
CA HIS A 64 13.21 0.10 -13.39
C HIS A 64 12.92 -0.76 -12.16
N SER A 65 11.88 -1.60 -12.26
CA SER A 65 11.54 -2.53 -11.17
C SER A 65 12.73 -3.42 -10.74
N GLY A 66 13.63 -3.73 -11.65
CA GLY A 66 14.85 -4.51 -11.37
C GLY A 66 15.92 -3.77 -10.57
N ASP A 67 15.83 -2.45 -10.44
CA ASP A 67 16.78 -1.64 -9.68
C ASP A 67 16.45 -1.62 -8.18
N LEU A 68 15.30 -2.15 -7.81
CA LEU A 68 14.88 -2.23 -6.41
C LEU A 68 15.65 -3.33 -5.67
N VAL A 69 16.22 -2.97 -4.53
CA VAL A 69 16.98 -3.89 -3.68
C VAL A 69 16.17 -4.23 -2.44
N ASP A 70 16.00 -5.52 -2.18
CA ASP A 70 15.39 -6.02 -0.95
C ASP A 70 16.29 -5.69 0.24
N LYS A 71 15.79 -4.88 1.18
CA LYS A 71 16.52 -4.46 2.38
C LYS A 71 16.26 -5.34 3.58
N GLY A 72 15.58 -6.48 3.41
CA GLY A 72 15.25 -7.38 4.50
C GLY A 72 14.21 -6.83 5.47
N LEU A 73 13.40 -5.89 5.01
CA LEU A 73 12.29 -5.31 5.77
C LEU A 73 10.99 -5.40 4.98
N VAL A 74 9.89 -5.25 5.69
CA VAL A 74 8.57 -5.17 5.05
C VAL A 74 7.87 -3.92 5.56
N GLN A 75 7.53 -3.03 4.66
CA GLN A 75 6.70 -1.87 4.97
C GLN A 75 5.24 -2.24 4.87
N LEU A 76 4.50 -1.94 5.92
CA LEU A 76 3.07 -2.21 6.02
C LEU A 76 2.27 -0.93 5.92
N HIS A 77 1.22 -0.97 5.14
CA HIS A 77 0.18 0.05 5.14
C HIS A 77 -1.13 -0.59 5.56
N ILE A 78 -1.78 -0.04 6.56
CA ILE A 78 -3.09 -0.44 7.04
C ILE A 78 -3.95 0.81 7.02
N GLN A 79 -4.94 0.83 6.15
CA GLN A 79 -5.71 2.02 5.82
C GLN A 79 -7.21 1.76 5.93
N LYS A 80 -7.95 2.79 6.31
CA LYS A 80 -9.41 2.75 6.27
C LYS A 80 -9.90 2.72 4.82
N CYS A 81 -9.36 3.59 4.01
CA CYS A 81 -9.71 3.76 2.60
C CYS A 81 -8.67 4.62 1.89
N GLN A 82 -8.72 4.60 0.58
CA GLN A 82 -7.81 5.32 -0.29
C GLN A 82 -8.59 6.05 -1.38
N TYR A 83 -8.07 7.20 -1.83
CA TYR A 83 -8.69 7.92 -2.93
C TYR A 83 -8.50 7.13 -4.23
N PRO A 84 -9.59 6.73 -4.90
CA PRO A 84 -9.49 5.90 -6.11
C PRO A 84 -9.10 6.72 -7.33
N LEU A 85 -8.52 6.04 -8.32
CA LEU A 85 -8.31 6.60 -9.65
C LEU A 85 -9.63 6.70 -10.42
N GLY A 86 -9.66 7.59 -11.42
CA GLY A 86 -10.83 7.76 -12.28
C GLY A 86 -11.12 6.61 -13.23
N CYS A 87 -10.17 5.69 -13.40
CA CYS A 87 -10.25 4.49 -14.25
C CYS A 87 -10.26 4.74 -15.77
N ILE A 88 -10.28 6.00 -16.20
CA ILE A 88 -10.21 6.38 -17.62
C ILE A 88 -8.80 6.82 -17.97
N ASP A 89 -8.21 7.67 -17.15
CA ASP A 89 -6.82 8.09 -17.23
C ASP A 89 -6.22 8.25 -15.83
N SER A 90 -4.92 8.48 -15.75
CA SER A 90 -4.22 8.54 -14.46
C SER A 90 -3.98 9.96 -13.94
N TRP A 91 -4.46 11.02 -14.61
CA TRP A 91 -4.10 12.37 -14.19
C TRP A 91 -5.22 13.41 -14.10
N MET A 92 -6.30 13.29 -14.82
CA MET A 92 -7.33 14.33 -14.80
C MET A 92 -8.74 13.83 -14.50
N THR A 93 -9.05 12.60 -14.83
CA THR A 93 -10.38 12.05 -14.60
C THR A 93 -10.58 11.73 -13.13
N LYS A 94 -11.65 12.30 -12.57
CA LYS A 94 -12.05 12.02 -11.19
C LYS A 94 -12.87 10.75 -11.10
N PRO A 95 -12.78 10.00 -9.98
CA PRO A 95 -13.65 8.85 -9.76
C PRO A 95 -15.12 9.27 -9.66
N MET A 96 -16.02 8.31 -9.84
CA MET A 96 -17.45 8.53 -9.62
C MET A 96 -17.70 9.06 -8.21
N GLU A 97 -18.68 9.95 -8.05
CA GLU A 97 -18.95 10.64 -6.77
C GLU A 97 -19.05 9.68 -5.58
N LYS A 98 -19.71 8.54 -5.74
CA LYS A 98 -19.87 7.54 -4.68
C LYS A 98 -18.55 6.92 -4.17
N TYR A 99 -17.47 7.04 -4.94
CA TYR A 99 -16.14 6.51 -4.57
C TYR A 99 -15.16 7.60 -4.13
N ARG A 100 -15.53 8.88 -4.23
CA ARG A 100 -14.66 9.97 -3.83
C ARG A 100 -14.55 10.05 -2.32
N LEU A 101 -13.33 10.32 -1.84
CA LEU A 101 -13.09 10.63 -0.45
C LEU A 101 -13.21 12.14 -0.25
N HIS A 102 -14.27 12.56 0.43
CA HIS A 102 -14.44 13.96 0.82
C HIS A 102 -13.73 14.24 2.13
N TYR A 103 -13.32 15.50 2.33
CA TYR A 103 -12.78 15.94 3.61
C TYR A 103 -13.86 15.80 4.69
N ALA A 104 -13.57 14.98 5.69
CA ALA A 104 -14.48 14.74 6.81
C ALA A 104 -13.70 14.13 7.97
N ASP A 105 -14.25 14.26 9.19
CA ASP A 105 -13.73 13.53 10.34
C ASP A 105 -13.94 12.03 10.14
N ARG A 106 -12.89 11.24 10.39
CA ARG A 106 -12.90 9.80 10.21
C ARG A 106 -12.29 9.12 11.40
N GLU A 107 -12.86 7.97 11.75
CA GLU A 107 -12.35 7.09 12.78
C GLU A 107 -11.98 5.74 12.15
N PHE A 108 -10.85 5.18 12.61
CA PHE A 108 -10.36 3.90 12.12
C PHE A 108 -9.74 3.12 13.28
N THR A 109 -10.24 1.92 13.49
CA THR A 109 -9.80 1.05 14.59
C THR A 109 -9.53 -0.36 14.08
N PHE A 110 -8.42 -0.94 14.51
CA PHE A 110 -8.08 -2.34 14.22
C PHE A 110 -7.32 -2.96 15.40
N LYS A 111 -7.29 -4.28 15.46
CA LYS A 111 -6.57 -5.06 16.46
C LYS A 111 -5.25 -5.56 15.91
N ILE A 112 -4.24 -5.58 16.77
CA ILE A 112 -2.95 -6.21 16.49
C ILE A 112 -2.78 -7.39 17.45
N LYS A 113 -2.53 -8.58 16.89
CA LYS A 113 -2.30 -9.80 17.66
C LYS A 113 -0.94 -10.39 17.32
N ALA A 114 -0.13 -10.68 18.33
CA ALA A 114 1.09 -11.47 18.16
C ALA A 114 0.73 -12.95 17.95
N LYS A 115 1.49 -13.58 17.09
CA LYS A 115 1.29 -14.99 16.78
C LYS A 115 2.47 -15.82 17.27
#